data_ce68e228110bc222b51f16ed471096d9
#
_entry.id   ce68e228110bc222b51f16ed471096d9
#
_cell.length_a   1.000
_cell.length_b   1.000
_cell.length_c   1.000
_cell.angle_alpha   90.00
_cell.angle_beta   90.00
_cell.angle_gamma   90.00
#
_symmetry.space_group_name_H-M   'P 1'
#
loop_
_entity.id
_entity.type
_entity.pdbx_description
1 polymer ?
#
loop_
_entity_poly.entity_id
_entity_poly.type
_entity_poly.pdbx_seq_one_letter_code
_entity_poly.pdbx_strand_id
1 'polypeptide(L)'
;MEPLIESVGLRRRFGDLTAVDGVSLRVDRGEIVALVGPDGAGKTTTMRLLCGVLRADEGTIRLGGFDLRDDLEAARGQIGYLPQRFSLYGELTVSENLRFLAEVRGLPTSEWSQRSKEILEFVDLAEVVDRRAEALSGGMRQKLGLAAALIHRPPILILDEPTGGVDPVTRQLFWQLIIRLLREGVGVLVSTPYMDEASRCNRIAFMNRGRLVLEGPPSELRRRLDGQILEVVGEPLTTLLAVARQDGRVRDLQRFGDRLHLRLDGADMAAVEADLRANGARAGVEKIAVRPVSPGLEDVFLAMLQAEGEAR
;
A
#
# COMPACT_ATOMS: atom_id res chain seq x y z
N MET A 1 -24.47 -3.12 3.68
CA MET A 1 -23.84 -2.62 4.92
C MET A 1 -23.19 -1.28 4.60
N GLU A 2 -23.24 -0.33 5.53
CA GLU A 2 -22.54 0.94 5.35
C GLU A 2 -21.02 0.72 5.42
N PRO A 3 -20.24 1.40 4.57
CA PRO A 3 -18.78 1.31 4.60
C PRO A 3 -18.23 1.90 5.90
N LEU A 4 -17.08 1.39 6.33
CA LEU A 4 -16.36 1.95 7.48
C LEU A 4 -15.62 3.25 7.11
N ILE A 5 -15.03 3.31 5.92
CA ILE A 5 -14.47 4.53 5.34
C ILE A 5 -15.23 4.83 4.05
N GLU A 6 -15.72 6.05 3.91
CA GLU A 6 -16.26 6.56 2.67
C GLU A 6 -15.72 7.97 2.43
N SER A 7 -15.11 8.18 1.29
CA SER A 7 -14.73 9.52 0.84
C SER A 7 -15.20 9.76 -0.57
N VAL A 8 -15.65 10.98 -0.87
CA VAL A 8 -16.17 11.36 -2.18
C VAL A 8 -15.54 12.66 -2.63
N GLY A 9 -14.87 12.62 -3.77
CA GLY A 9 -14.36 13.77 -4.48
C GLY A 9 -13.34 14.61 -3.69
N LEU A 10 -12.48 13.97 -2.87
CA LEU A 10 -11.52 14.68 -2.04
C LEU A 10 -10.54 15.49 -2.87
N ARG A 11 -10.37 16.77 -2.53
CA ARG A 11 -9.33 17.63 -3.06
C ARG A 11 -8.53 18.31 -1.97
N ARG A 12 -7.21 18.44 -2.23
CA ARG A 12 -6.31 19.19 -1.38
C ARG A 12 -5.19 19.83 -2.19
N ARG A 13 -5.02 21.14 -2.01
CA ARG A 13 -3.97 21.93 -2.65
C ARG A 13 -3.03 22.53 -1.61
N PHE A 14 -1.76 22.66 -1.99
CA PHE A 14 -0.72 23.35 -1.23
C PHE A 14 -0.05 24.35 -2.19
N GLY A 15 -0.46 25.62 -2.12
CA GLY A 15 -0.09 26.61 -3.12
C GLY A 15 -0.56 26.15 -4.52
N ASP A 16 0.39 26.05 -5.45
CA ASP A 16 0.10 25.63 -6.84
C ASP A 16 0.03 24.10 -7.00
N LEU A 17 0.47 23.34 -5.99
CA LEU A 17 0.47 21.88 -6.04
C LEU A 17 -0.90 21.32 -5.62
N THR A 18 -1.57 20.60 -6.52
CA THR A 18 -2.73 19.78 -6.18
C THR A 18 -2.25 18.38 -5.74
N ALA A 19 -2.19 18.18 -4.43
CA ALA A 19 -1.69 16.92 -3.85
C ALA A 19 -2.72 15.79 -3.85
N VAL A 20 -4.02 16.12 -3.82
CA VAL A 20 -5.15 15.19 -3.94
C VAL A 20 -6.20 15.86 -4.83
N ASP A 21 -6.66 15.14 -5.86
CA ASP A 21 -7.53 15.69 -6.90
C ASP A 21 -8.67 14.72 -7.24
N GLY A 22 -9.80 14.89 -6.58
CA GLY A 22 -11.03 14.14 -6.83
C GLY A 22 -11.01 12.70 -6.34
N VAL A 23 -10.25 12.40 -5.28
CA VAL A 23 -10.15 11.03 -4.73
C VAL A 23 -11.45 10.63 -4.04
N SER A 24 -12.03 9.51 -4.51
CA SER A 24 -13.15 8.82 -3.86
C SER A 24 -12.68 7.42 -3.48
N LEU A 25 -12.86 7.04 -2.21
CA LEU A 25 -12.35 5.77 -1.68
C LEU A 25 -13.34 5.21 -0.67
N ARG A 26 -13.47 3.89 -0.68
CA ARG A 26 -14.33 3.15 0.23
C ARG A 26 -13.56 1.99 0.85
N VAL A 27 -13.82 1.71 2.14
CA VAL A 27 -13.34 0.51 2.83
C VAL A 27 -14.49 -0.09 3.62
N ASP A 28 -14.75 -1.36 3.40
CA ASP A 28 -15.81 -2.09 4.08
C ASP A 28 -15.29 -2.80 5.36
N ARG A 29 -16.21 -3.31 6.17
CA ARG A 29 -15.87 -4.09 7.37
C ARG A 29 -15.15 -5.39 6.99
N GLY A 30 -14.00 -5.66 7.64
CA GLY A 30 -13.19 -6.85 7.34
C GLY A 30 -12.52 -6.82 5.97
N GLU A 31 -12.45 -5.64 5.34
CA GLU A 31 -11.76 -5.41 4.08
C GLU A 31 -10.42 -4.73 4.32
N ILE A 32 -9.42 -5.12 3.54
CA ILE A 32 -8.16 -4.39 3.43
C ILE A 32 -8.00 -3.82 2.02
N VAL A 33 -7.82 -2.49 1.96
CA VAL A 33 -7.57 -1.75 0.72
C VAL A 33 -6.14 -1.22 0.75
N ALA A 34 -5.37 -1.52 -0.30
CA ALA A 34 -4.04 -0.96 -0.48
C ALA A 34 -4.10 0.31 -1.34
N LEU A 35 -3.58 1.41 -0.83
CA LEU A 35 -3.31 2.62 -1.60
C LEU A 35 -1.87 2.60 -2.10
N VAL A 36 -1.69 2.37 -3.40
CA VAL A 36 -0.38 2.13 -4.02
C VAL A 36 -0.04 3.25 -5.00
N GLY A 37 1.22 3.61 -5.09
CA GLY A 37 1.68 4.64 -6.02
C GLY A 37 3.09 5.10 -5.71
N PRO A 38 3.72 5.85 -6.62
CA PRO A 38 5.08 6.36 -6.42
C PRO A 38 5.14 7.39 -5.28
N ASP A 39 6.37 7.76 -4.90
CA ASP A 39 6.57 8.86 -3.97
C ASP A 39 6.00 10.16 -4.56
N GLY A 40 5.33 10.93 -3.71
CA GLY A 40 4.64 12.14 -4.14
C GLY A 40 3.28 11.91 -4.83
N ALA A 41 2.79 10.67 -4.97
CA ALA A 41 1.48 10.40 -5.57
C ALA A 41 0.29 10.98 -4.79
N GLY A 42 0.47 11.35 -3.52
CA GLY A 42 -0.57 11.90 -2.66
C GLY A 42 -1.09 10.94 -1.57
N LYS A 43 -0.54 9.73 -1.44
CA LYS A 43 -0.96 8.68 -0.50
C LYS A 43 -1.07 9.19 0.95
N THR A 44 0.05 9.65 1.51
CA THR A 44 0.10 10.19 2.89
C THR A 44 -0.84 11.38 3.07
N THR A 45 -0.97 12.26 2.06
CA THR A 45 -1.91 13.39 2.11
C THR A 45 -3.34 12.90 2.19
N THR A 46 -3.72 11.91 1.37
CA THR A 46 -5.05 11.29 1.40
C THR A 46 -5.33 10.66 2.78
N MET A 47 -4.39 9.91 3.35
CA MET A 47 -4.54 9.34 4.68
C MET A 47 -4.70 10.40 5.78
N ARG A 48 -3.93 11.49 5.73
CA ARG A 48 -4.05 12.61 6.67
C ARG A 48 -5.39 13.35 6.55
N LEU A 49 -5.95 13.44 5.34
CA LEU A 49 -7.31 13.96 5.13
C LEU A 49 -8.34 13.05 5.79
N LEU A 50 -8.26 11.73 5.55
CA LEU A 50 -9.16 10.75 6.15
C LEU A 50 -9.07 10.76 7.68
N CYS A 51 -7.87 10.94 8.26
CA CYS A 51 -7.69 11.04 9.71
C CYS A 51 -8.12 12.41 10.29
N GLY A 52 -8.54 13.36 9.46
CA GLY A 52 -8.87 14.72 9.89
C GLY A 52 -7.65 15.52 10.38
N VAL A 53 -6.42 15.05 10.14
CA VAL A 53 -5.18 15.80 10.43
C VAL A 53 -5.02 16.98 9.48
N LEU A 54 -5.48 16.80 8.24
CA LEU A 54 -5.60 17.86 7.24
C LEU A 54 -7.07 18.06 6.90
N ARG A 55 -7.45 19.32 6.62
CA ARG A 55 -8.78 19.63 6.11
C ARG A 55 -8.80 19.49 4.60
N ALA A 56 -9.80 18.83 4.05
CA ALA A 56 -10.05 18.81 2.60
C ALA A 56 -10.56 20.18 2.13
N ASP A 57 -10.11 20.60 0.95
CA ASP A 57 -10.65 21.81 0.31
C ASP A 57 -12.02 21.53 -0.29
N GLU A 58 -12.21 20.32 -0.87
CA GLU A 58 -13.48 19.85 -1.42
C GLU A 58 -13.68 18.35 -1.08
N GLY A 59 -14.90 17.88 -1.25
CA GLY A 59 -15.28 16.48 -1.03
C GLY A 59 -15.79 16.23 0.40
N THR A 60 -16.21 15.01 0.69
CA THR A 60 -16.75 14.58 1.99
C THR A 60 -16.03 13.35 2.50
N ILE A 61 -16.00 13.17 3.82
CA ILE A 61 -15.41 12.00 4.48
C ILE A 61 -16.36 11.53 5.57
N ARG A 62 -16.70 10.24 5.56
CA ARG A 62 -17.44 9.57 6.61
C ARG A 62 -16.62 8.41 7.16
N LEU A 63 -16.55 8.29 8.48
CA LEU A 63 -15.81 7.26 9.20
C LEU A 63 -16.75 6.60 10.22
N GLY A 64 -17.00 5.30 10.06
CA GLY A 64 -17.91 4.58 10.94
C GLY A 64 -19.30 5.20 11.02
N GLY A 65 -19.77 5.82 9.93
CA GLY A 65 -21.07 6.52 9.87
C GLY A 65 -21.03 8.01 10.25
N PHE A 66 -19.96 8.52 10.86
CA PHE A 66 -19.82 9.92 11.28
C PHE A 66 -19.21 10.77 10.15
N ASP A 67 -19.80 11.94 9.86
CA ASP A 67 -19.20 12.91 8.94
C ASP A 67 -18.06 13.65 9.64
N LEU A 68 -16.90 13.72 8.99
CA LEU A 68 -15.69 14.32 9.58
C LEU A 68 -15.82 15.85 9.77
N ARG A 69 -16.73 16.51 9.05
CA ARG A 69 -16.98 17.96 9.19
C ARG A 69 -17.90 18.29 10.33
N ASP A 70 -18.91 17.44 10.52
CA ASP A 70 -19.99 17.69 11.49
C ASP A 70 -19.63 17.19 12.88
N ASP A 71 -18.95 16.02 12.97
CA ASP A 71 -18.55 15.42 14.25
C ASP A 71 -17.12 14.84 14.17
N LEU A 72 -16.15 15.75 14.20
CA LEU A 72 -14.73 15.43 14.08
C LEU A 72 -14.25 14.44 15.15
N GLU A 73 -14.65 14.63 16.39
CA GLU A 73 -14.16 13.79 17.51
C GLU A 73 -14.77 12.40 17.48
N ALA A 74 -16.07 12.25 17.17
CA ALA A 74 -16.69 10.94 17.01
C ALA A 74 -16.09 10.19 15.80
N ALA A 75 -15.87 10.88 14.66
CA ALA A 75 -15.22 10.32 13.49
C ALA A 75 -13.77 9.88 13.80
N ARG A 76 -12.99 10.70 14.49
CA ARG A 76 -11.63 10.34 14.94
C ARG A 76 -11.61 9.20 15.96
N GLY A 77 -12.65 9.08 16.76
CA GLY A 77 -12.84 7.94 17.68
C GLY A 77 -12.94 6.60 16.96
N GLN A 78 -13.36 6.59 15.68
CA GLN A 78 -13.49 5.37 14.88
C GLN A 78 -12.17 4.87 14.31
N ILE A 79 -11.08 5.65 14.36
CA ILE A 79 -9.85 5.30 13.66
C ILE A 79 -8.66 5.09 14.59
N GLY A 80 -7.86 4.04 14.30
CA GLY A 80 -6.48 3.92 14.70
C GLY A 80 -5.59 4.35 13.52
N TYR A 81 -4.62 5.21 13.76
CA TYR A 81 -3.70 5.69 12.73
C TYR A 81 -2.26 5.37 13.10
N LEU A 82 -1.57 4.68 12.20
CA LEU A 82 -0.14 4.45 12.26
C LEU A 82 0.54 5.28 11.17
N PRO A 83 1.20 6.38 11.52
CA PRO A 83 1.91 7.22 10.55
C PRO A 83 3.20 6.58 10.06
N GLN A 84 3.67 6.98 8.89
CA GLN A 84 4.91 6.51 8.27
C GLN A 84 6.15 6.71 9.18
N ARG A 85 6.20 7.82 9.89
CA ARG A 85 7.28 8.09 10.86
C ARG A 85 6.83 7.73 12.26
N PHE A 86 7.71 7.05 12.99
CA PHE A 86 7.50 6.76 14.40
C PHE A 86 7.19 8.06 15.17
N SER A 87 6.03 8.13 15.78
CA SER A 87 5.48 9.34 16.41
C SER A 87 5.24 9.19 17.91
N LEU A 88 5.73 8.09 18.51
CA LEU A 88 5.62 7.86 19.95
C LEU A 88 6.82 8.46 20.70
N TYR A 89 6.67 8.63 22.00
CA TYR A 89 7.68 9.25 22.87
C TYR A 89 8.81 8.27 23.11
N GLY A 90 9.99 8.56 22.55
CA GLY A 90 11.19 7.70 22.66
C GLY A 90 11.65 7.49 24.09
N GLU A 91 11.57 8.53 24.93
CA GLU A 91 11.99 8.52 26.34
C GLU A 91 11.05 7.71 27.25
N LEU A 92 9.80 7.55 26.85
CA LEU A 92 8.83 6.74 27.57
C LEU A 92 9.03 5.25 27.27
N THR A 93 8.71 4.41 28.23
CA THR A 93 8.67 2.96 28.05
C THR A 93 7.50 2.55 27.13
N VAL A 94 7.49 1.29 26.72
CA VAL A 94 6.37 0.68 25.96
C VAL A 94 5.06 0.87 26.73
N SER A 95 5.04 0.54 28.02
CA SER A 95 3.87 0.67 28.88
C SER A 95 3.41 2.11 29.06
N GLU A 96 4.35 3.04 29.29
CA GLU A 96 4.04 4.47 29.46
C GLU A 96 3.48 5.11 28.19
N ASN A 97 4.00 4.73 27.00
CA ASN A 97 3.43 5.18 25.72
C ASN A 97 1.97 4.74 25.57
N LEU A 98 1.66 3.47 25.84
CA LEU A 98 0.29 2.96 25.74
C LEU A 98 -0.64 3.61 26.76
N ARG A 99 -0.17 3.79 27.99
CA ARG A 99 -0.90 4.50 29.05
C ARG A 99 -1.24 5.93 28.62
N PHE A 100 -0.26 6.69 28.17
CA PHE A 100 -0.45 8.06 27.70
C PHE A 100 -1.54 8.15 26.60
N LEU A 101 -1.47 7.28 25.62
CA LEU A 101 -2.44 7.28 24.53
C LEU A 101 -3.83 6.84 24.97
N ALA A 102 -3.94 5.88 25.90
CA ALA A 102 -5.21 5.48 26.48
C ALA A 102 -5.85 6.65 27.25
N GLU A 103 -5.06 7.38 28.05
CA GLU A 103 -5.53 8.56 28.78
C GLU A 103 -5.98 9.68 27.82
N VAL A 104 -5.22 9.97 26.77
CA VAL A 104 -5.59 10.95 25.72
C VAL A 104 -6.90 10.56 25.02
N ARG A 105 -7.18 9.26 24.87
CA ARG A 105 -8.41 8.73 24.30
C ARG A 105 -9.56 8.62 25.33
N GLY A 106 -9.35 9.08 26.55
CA GLY A 106 -10.34 9.07 27.62
C GLY A 106 -10.69 7.69 28.17
N LEU A 107 -9.82 6.69 27.99
CA LEU A 107 -10.04 5.36 28.53
C LEU A 107 -9.83 5.35 30.05
N PRO A 108 -10.78 4.79 30.83
CA PRO A 108 -10.64 4.65 32.29
C PRO A 108 -9.45 3.77 32.66
N THR A 109 -8.81 4.05 33.78
CA THR A 109 -7.63 3.29 34.26
C THR A 109 -7.91 1.79 34.37
N SER A 110 -9.10 1.39 34.78
CA SER A 110 -9.50 -0.01 34.87
C SER A 110 -9.57 -0.73 33.51
N GLU A 111 -9.90 0.00 32.45
CA GLU A 111 -10.00 -0.58 31.11
C GLU A 111 -8.65 -0.63 30.40
N TRP A 112 -7.86 0.47 30.46
CA TRP A 112 -6.62 0.50 29.68
C TRP A 112 -5.59 -0.50 30.20
N SER A 113 -5.55 -0.77 31.51
CA SER A 113 -4.58 -1.73 32.08
C SER A 113 -4.77 -3.15 31.54
N GLN A 114 -6.03 -3.60 31.46
CA GLN A 114 -6.35 -4.90 30.86
C GLN A 114 -6.07 -4.92 29.35
N ARG A 115 -6.51 -3.89 28.63
CA ARG A 115 -6.30 -3.76 27.19
C ARG A 115 -4.82 -3.68 26.80
N SER A 116 -4.02 -2.97 27.60
CA SER A 116 -2.60 -2.86 27.36
C SER A 116 -1.93 -4.24 27.34
N LYS A 117 -2.26 -5.11 28.31
CA LYS A 117 -1.76 -6.48 28.34
C LYS A 117 -2.18 -7.28 27.10
N GLU A 118 -3.47 -7.30 26.80
CA GLU A 118 -4.00 -8.01 25.63
C GLU A 118 -3.34 -7.57 24.31
N ILE A 119 -3.15 -6.25 24.13
CA ILE A 119 -2.53 -5.70 22.93
C ILE A 119 -1.04 -6.00 22.88
N LEU A 120 -0.31 -5.91 24.02
CA LEU A 120 1.12 -6.21 24.07
C LEU A 120 1.39 -7.69 23.80
N GLU A 121 0.54 -8.59 24.29
CA GLU A 121 0.57 -10.01 23.91
C GLU A 121 0.25 -10.18 22.42
N PHE A 122 -0.76 -9.50 21.90
CA PHE A 122 -1.16 -9.56 20.49
C PHE A 122 -0.02 -9.14 19.54
N VAL A 123 0.74 -8.07 19.87
CA VAL A 123 1.84 -7.57 19.04
C VAL A 123 3.19 -8.18 19.41
N ASP A 124 3.24 -9.09 20.39
CA ASP A 124 4.47 -9.74 20.87
C ASP A 124 5.51 -8.72 21.39
N LEU A 125 5.08 -7.90 22.34
CA LEU A 125 5.89 -6.94 23.09
C LEU A 125 5.75 -7.06 24.62
N ALA A 126 5.06 -8.11 25.11
CA ALA A 126 4.78 -8.30 26.53
C ALA A 126 6.07 -8.41 27.40
N GLU A 127 7.16 -8.96 26.85
CA GLU A 127 8.42 -9.14 27.57
C GLU A 127 9.28 -7.86 27.67
N VAL A 128 8.90 -6.78 26.96
CA VAL A 128 9.69 -5.54 26.87
C VAL A 128 8.92 -4.31 27.33
N VAL A 129 7.93 -4.49 28.18
CA VAL A 129 6.99 -3.43 28.64
C VAL A 129 7.69 -2.24 29.30
N ASP A 130 8.80 -2.50 30.00
CA ASP A 130 9.59 -1.50 30.73
C ASP A 130 10.75 -0.93 29.89
N ARG A 131 10.92 -1.40 28.64
CA ARG A 131 11.96 -0.88 27.74
C ARG A 131 11.52 0.44 27.14
N ARG A 132 12.42 1.43 27.10
CA ARG A 132 12.17 2.71 26.42
C ARG A 132 11.94 2.50 24.92
N ALA A 133 11.03 3.29 24.34
CA ALA A 133 10.68 3.17 22.93
C ALA A 133 11.85 3.46 21.98
N GLU A 134 12.76 4.37 22.36
CA GLU A 134 14.00 4.64 21.60
C GLU A 134 14.97 3.45 21.56
N ALA A 135 14.95 2.58 22.56
CA ALA A 135 15.79 1.38 22.65
C ALA A 135 15.20 0.15 21.91
N LEU A 136 14.04 0.29 21.29
CA LEU A 136 13.41 -0.76 20.49
C LEU A 136 14.04 -0.84 19.09
N SER A 137 14.04 -2.06 18.49
CA SER A 137 14.34 -2.22 17.06
C SER A 137 13.29 -1.53 16.18
N GLY A 138 13.59 -1.33 14.90
CA GLY A 138 12.64 -0.75 13.94
C GLY A 138 11.31 -1.51 13.92
N GLY A 139 11.37 -2.84 13.81
CA GLY A 139 10.17 -3.69 13.82
C GLY A 139 9.40 -3.65 15.14
N MET A 140 10.09 -3.60 16.29
CA MET A 140 9.43 -3.44 17.60
C MET A 140 8.76 -2.07 17.72
N ARG A 141 9.36 -1.00 17.18
CA ARG A 141 8.73 0.32 17.13
C ARG A 141 7.45 0.30 16.28
N GLN A 142 7.44 -0.38 15.13
CA GLN A 142 6.24 -0.53 14.31
C GLN A 142 5.14 -1.32 15.04
N LYS A 143 5.49 -2.40 15.74
CA LYS A 143 4.57 -3.15 16.58
C LYS A 143 3.99 -2.28 17.71
N LEU A 144 4.81 -1.47 18.35
CA LEU A 144 4.34 -0.52 19.38
C LEU A 144 3.42 0.55 18.79
N GLY A 145 3.73 1.07 17.61
CA GLY A 145 2.86 2.00 16.88
C GLY A 145 1.50 1.37 16.55
N LEU A 146 1.48 0.11 16.13
CA LEU A 146 0.24 -0.63 15.89
C LEU A 146 -0.55 -0.84 17.20
N ALA A 147 0.13 -1.24 18.30
CA ALA A 147 -0.50 -1.36 19.61
C ALA A 147 -1.15 -0.06 20.07
N ALA A 148 -0.45 1.05 19.88
CA ALA A 148 -0.92 2.40 20.18
C ALA A 148 -2.17 2.77 19.35
N ALA A 149 -2.17 2.45 18.05
CA ALA A 149 -3.32 2.68 17.18
C ALA A 149 -4.56 1.84 17.58
N LEU A 150 -4.34 0.68 18.22
CA LEU A 150 -5.40 -0.27 18.60
C LEU A 150 -5.91 -0.11 20.04
N ILE A 151 -5.30 0.74 20.88
CA ILE A 151 -5.58 0.79 22.33
C ILE A 151 -7.07 1.05 22.65
N HIS A 152 -7.76 1.80 21.80
CA HIS A 152 -9.19 2.14 21.96
C HIS A 152 -10.14 1.27 21.12
N ARG A 153 -9.65 0.12 20.58
CA ARG A 153 -10.42 -0.82 19.72
C ARG A 153 -11.15 -0.16 18.55
N PRO A 154 -10.46 0.58 17.71
CA PRO A 154 -11.10 1.25 16.58
C PRO A 154 -11.62 0.22 15.56
N PRO A 155 -12.79 0.43 14.93
CA PRO A 155 -13.26 -0.39 13.82
C PRO A 155 -12.51 -0.15 12.52
N ILE A 156 -11.73 0.94 12.43
CA ILE A 156 -10.98 1.36 11.26
C ILE A 156 -9.51 1.49 11.61
N LEU A 157 -8.63 0.95 10.76
CA LEU A 157 -7.18 1.10 10.89
C LEU A 157 -6.61 1.71 9.62
N ILE A 158 -5.89 2.83 9.77
CA ILE A 158 -5.19 3.52 8.67
C ILE A 158 -3.70 3.41 8.91
N LEU A 159 -2.96 2.80 7.96
CA LEU A 159 -1.55 2.46 8.08
C LEU A 159 -0.76 3.10 6.94
N ASP A 160 0.10 4.06 7.28
CA ASP A 160 0.91 4.76 6.28
C ASP A 160 2.32 4.16 6.19
N GLU A 161 2.55 3.33 5.18
CA GLU A 161 3.79 2.57 4.92
C GLU A 161 4.31 1.81 6.17
N PRO A 162 3.48 0.97 6.78
CA PRO A 162 3.76 0.42 8.12
C PRO A 162 4.97 -0.51 8.17
N THR A 163 5.44 -1.00 7.04
CA THR A 163 6.54 -1.95 6.92
C THR A 163 7.79 -1.35 6.27
N GLY A 164 7.80 -0.02 6.06
CA GLY A 164 8.92 0.69 5.49
C GLY A 164 10.18 0.54 6.37
N GLY A 165 11.29 0.09 5.77
CA GLY A 165 12.56 -0.10 6.50
C GLY A 165 12.59 -1.25 7.51
N VAL A 166 11.62 -2.17 7.46
CA VAL A 166 11.54 -3.35 8.32
C VAL A 166 12.04 -4.58 7.55
N ASP A 167 12.75 -5.48 8.26
CA ASP A 167 13.25 -6.71 7.67
C ASP A 167 12.11 -7.64 7.19
N PRO A 168 12.37 -8.57 6.25
CA PRO A 168 11.32 -9.41 5.65
C PRO A 168 10.56 -10.29 6.65
N VAL A 169 11.23 -10.80 7.70
CA VAL A 169 10.60 -11.66 8.71
C VAL A 169 9.62 -10.84 9.56
N THR A 170 10.07 -9.72 10.06
CA THR A 170 9.22 -8.79 10.85
C THR A 170 8.06 -8.26 10.00
N ARG A 171 8.28 -7.98 8.71
CA ARG A 171 7.21 -7.61 7.76
C ARG A 171 6.13 -8.69 7.68
N GLN A 172 6.54 -9.95 7.54
CA GLN A 172 5.59 -11.08 7.49
C GLN A 172 4.77 -11.20 8.79
N LEU A 173 5.43 -11.06 9.96
CA LEU A 173 4.75 -11.09 11.25
C LEU A 173 3.75 -9.94 11.39
N PHE A 174 4.12 -8.74 10.95
CA PHE A 174 3.21 -7.58 10.94
C PHE A 174 1.95 -7.85 10.11
N TRP A 175 2.09 -8.41 8.90
CA TRP A 175 0.96 -8.78 8.06
C TRP A 175 0.06 -9.85 8.70
N GLN A 176 0.62 -10.80 9.45
CA GLN A 176 -0.18 -11.76 10.22
C GLN A 176 -1.06 -11.08 11.27
N LEU A 177 -0.54 -10.03 11.93
CA LEU A 177 -1.35 -9.24 12.87
C LEU A 177 -2.52 -8.54 12.16
N ILE A 178 -2.27 -7.93 11.00
CA ILE A 178 -3.34 -7.29 10.20
C ILE A 178 -4.41 -8.30 9.78
N ILE A 179 -4.03 -9.49 9.33
CA ILE A 179 -4.98 -10.56 8.95
C ILE A 179 -5.87 -10.98 10.14
N ARG A 180 -5.34 -11.01 11.37
CA ARG A 180 -6.15 -11.29 12.56
C ARG A 180 -7.20 -10.20 12.79
N LEU A 181 -6.81 -8.92 12.69
CA LEU A 181 -7.73 -7.79 12.85
C LEU A 181 -8.87 -7.80 11.81
N LEU A 182 -8.55 -8.17 10.55
CA LEU A 182 -9.58 -8.32 9.50
C LEU A 182 -10.64 -9.37 9.88
N ARG A 183 -10.23 -10.48 10.50
CA ARG A 183 -11.17 -11.52 10.98
C ARG A 183 -12.09 -11.04 12.11
N GLU A 184 -11.64 -10.05 12.87
CA GLU A 184 -12.44 -9.37 13.90
C GLU A 184 -13.35 -8.28 13.31
N GLY A 185 -13.31 -8.08 11.99
CA GLY A 185 -14.14 -7.13 11.27
C GLY A 185 -13.58 -5.71 11.21
N VAL A 186 -12.31 -5.49 11.54
CA VAL A 186 -11.64 -4.20 11.35
C VAL A 186 -11.48 -3.93 9.86
N GLY A 187 -11.87 -2.72 9.40
CA GLY A 187 -11.57 -2.26 8.04
C GLY A 187 -10.19 -1.61 8.00
N VAL A 188 -9.36 -1.96 7.03
CA VAL A 188 -7.96 -1.49 6.97
C VAL A 188 -7.69 -0.77 5.66
N LEU A 189 -7.15 0.44 5.76
CA LEU A 189 -6.53 1.16 4.64
C LEU A 189 -5.02 1.20 4.87
N VAL A 190 -4.25 0.65 3.95
CA VAL A 190 -2.79 0.62 4.05
C VAL A 190 -2.16 1.30 2.84
N SER A 191 -1.20 2.22 3.03
CA SER A 191 -0.34 2.64 1.93
C SER A 191 0.91 1.75 1.89
N THR A 192 1.34 1.41 0.70
CA THR A 192 2.58 0.68 0.49
C THR A 192 3.16 0.96 -0.90
N PRO A 193 4.50 1.09 -1.04
CA PRO A 193 5.14 1.09 -2.34
C PRO A 193 5.39 -0.34 -2.87
N TYR A 194 5.14 -1.38 -2.06
CA TYR A 194 5.47 -2.76 -2.37
C TYR A 194 4.27 -3.50 -2.97
N MET A 195 4.43 -4.00 -4.20
CA MET A 195 3.35 -4.71 -4.92
C MET A 195 3.06 -6.10 -4.34
N ASP A 196 4.07 -6.75 -3.74
CA ASP A 196 3.91 -8.02 -3.03
C ASP A 196 2.99 -7.87 -1.81
N GLU A 197 3.03 -6.74 -1.11
CA GLU A 197 2.11 -6.41 -0.03
C GLU A 197 0.71 -6.09 -0.56
N ALA A 198 0.62 -5.24 -1.58
CA ALA A 198 -0.65 -4.90 -2.21
C ALA A 198 -1.39 -6.14 -2.74
N SER A 199 -0.64 -7.14 -3.23
CA SER A 199 -1.21 -8.40 -3.73
C SER A 199 -1.93 -9.24 -2.66
N ARG A 200 -1.69 -8.97 -1.37
CA ARG A 200 -2.34 -9.63 -0.22
C ARG A 200 -3.64 -8.95 0.19
N CYS A 201 -3.92 -7.76 -0.33
CA CYS A 201 -5.11 -6.98 0.00
C CYS A 201 -6.33 -7.45 -0.80
N ASN A 202 -7.53 -7.18 -0.27
CA ASN A 202 -8.78 -7.48 -0.98
C ASN A 202 -8.92 -6.63 -2.24
N ARG A 203 -8.50 -5.36 -2.15
CA ARG A 203 -8.60 -4.38 -3.21
C ARG A 203 -7.38 -3.47 -3.21
N ILE A 204 -6.99 -3.04 -4.40
CA ILE A 204 -5.89 -2.09 -4.62
C ILE A 204 -6.48 -0.85 -5.27
N ALA A 205 -6.07 0.31 -4.79
CA ALA A 205 -6.31 1.61 -5.39
C ALA A 205 -4.96 2.20 -5.82
N PHE A 206 -4.69 2.22 -7.12
CA PHE A 206 -3.48 2.84 -7.67
C PHE A 206 -3.65 4.34 -7.74
N MET A 207 -2.71 5.05 -7.14
CA MET A 207 -2.70 6.51 -7.07
C MET A 207 -1.51 7.10 -7.83
N ASN A 208 -1.78 8.09 -8.67
CA ASN A 208 -0.76 8.83 -9.38
C ASN A 208 -1.14 10.31 -9.44
N ARG A 209 -0.20 11.21 -9.16
CA ARG A 209 -0.37 12.68 -9.24
C ARG A 209 -1.67 13.18 -8.59
N GLY A 210 -1.98 12.68 -7.41
CA GLY A 210 -3.16 13.08 -6.64
C GLY A 210 -4.47 12.39 -7.03
N ARG A 211 -4.51 11.53 -8.03
CA ARG A 211 -5.72 10.86 -8.54
C ARG A 211 -5.65 9.36 -8.38
N LEU A 212 -6.80 8.71 -8.18
CA LEU A 212 -6.93 7.28 -8.35
C LEU A 212 -7.04 6.97 -9.84
N VAL A 213 -6.09 6.18 -10.37
CA VAL A 213 -6.01 5.85 -11.79
C VAL A 213 -6.63 4.48 -12.11
N LEU A 214 -6.63 3.59 -11.12
CA LEU A 214 -7.16 2.25 -11.26
C LEU A 214 -7.50 1.68 -9.89
N GLU A 215 -8.60 0.96 -9.79
CA GLU A 215 -9.03 0.30 -8.56
C GLU A 215 -9.65 -1.06 -8.86
N GLY A 216 -9.44 -2.04 -7.98
CA GLY A 216 -10.06 -3.36 -8.07
C GLY A 216 -9.31 -4.44 -7.30
N PRO A 217 -9.87 -5.66 -7.24
CA PRO A 217 -9.20 -6.83 -6.70
C PRO A 217 -7.91 -7.15 -7.46
N PRO A 218 -6.83 -7.60 -6.79
CA PRO A 218 -5.55 -7.90 -7.45
C PRO A 218 -5.67 -8.85 -8.65
N SER A 219 -6.54 -9.85 -8.55
CA SER A 219 -6.78 -10.82 -9.63
C SER A 219 -7.44 -10.20 -10.86
N GLU A 220 -8.35 -9.26 -10.68
CA GLU A 220 -9.02 -8.56 -11.78
C GLU A 220 -8.08 -7.56 -12.45
N LEU A 221 -7.27 -6.90 -11.67
CA LEU A 221 -6.28 -5.95 -12.19
C LEU A 221 -5.27 -6.65 -13.09
N ARG A 222 -4.75 -7.82 -12.67
CA ARG A 222 -3.83 -8.61 -13.50
C ARG A 222 -4.47 -9.08 -14.78
N ARG A 223 -5.73 -9.55 -14.75
CA ARG A 223 -6.46 -10.02 -15.95
C ARG A 223 -6.52 -9.01 -17.08
N ARG A 224 -6.37 -7.71 -16.80
CA ARG A 224 -6.35 -6.67 -17.85
C ARG A 224 -5.18 -6.80 -18.82
N LEU A 225 -4.10 -7.46 -18.41
CA LEU A 225 -2.91 -7.71 -19.25
C LEU A 225 -2.72 -9.19 -19.56
N ASP A 226 -3.71 -10.06 -19.32
CA ASP A 226 -3.62 -11.47 -19.62
C ASP A 226 -3.32 -11.68 -21.12
N GLY A 227 -2.33 -12.56 -21.39
CA GLY A 227 -1.88 -12.84 -22.75
C GLY A 227 -1.14 -11.68 -23.42
N GLN A 228 -0.63 -10.70 -22.66
CA GLN A 228 0.11 -9.56 -23.21
C GLN A 228 1.56 -9.49 -22.75
N ILE A 229 2.00 -10.32 -21.82
CA ILE A 229 3.34 -10.23 -21.23
C ILE A 229 4.20 -11.41 -21.66
N LEU A 230 5.37 -11.10 -22.24
CA LEU A 230 6.47 -12.03 -22.48
C LEU A 230 7.59 -11.76 -21.47
N GLU A 231 8.02 -12.80 -20.77
CA GLU A 231 9.28 -12.77 -20.01
C GLU A 231 10.41 -13.20 -20.92
N VAL A 232 11.49 -12.41 -20.93
CA VAL A 232 12.67 -12.68 -21.74
C VAL A 232 13.93 -12.67 -20.86
N VAL A 233 14.73 -13.72 -20.97
CA VAL A 233 16.02 -13.89 -20.28
C VAL A 233 17.10 -14.16 -21.31
N GLY A 234 18.32 -13.66 -21.07
CA GLY A 234 19.48 -13.91 -21.93
C GLY A 234 20.68 -13.06 -21.53
N GLU A 235 21.86 -13.47 -21.95
CA GLU A 235 23.14 -12.82 -21.61
C GLU A 235 23.90 -12.44 -22.88
N PRO A 236 24.37 -11.17 -22.99
CA PRO A 236 24.23 -10.05 -22.06
C PRO A 236 22.83 -9.39 -22.13
N LEU A 237 22.28 -9.07 -20.95
CA LEU A 237 20.93 -8.48 -20.85
C LEU A 237 20.83 -7.12 -21.59
N THR A 238 21.92 -6.35 -21.66
CA THR A 238 21.96 -5.05 -22.37
C THR A 238 21.74 -5.21 -23.87
N THR A 239 22.30 -6.26 -24.48
CA THR A 239 22.11 -6.59 -25.89
C THR A 239 20.67 -7.05 -26.13
N LEU A 240 20.16 -7.92 -25.28
CA LEU A 240 18.78 -8.40 -25.34
C LEU A 240 17.76 -7.23 -25.23
N LEU A 241 18.01 -6.28 -24.34
CA LEU A 241 17.19 -5.08 -24.18
C LEU A 241 17.22 -4.22 -25.47
N ALA A 242 18.36 -4.08 -26.12
CA ALA A 242 18.48 -3.34 -27.38
C ALA A 242 17.69 -4.03 -28.51
N VAL A 243 17.77 -5.36 -28.60
CA VAL A 243 17.00 -6.16 -29.57
C VAL A 243 15.51 -6.03 -29.34
N ALA A 244 15.06 -6.17 -28.08
CA ALA A 244 13.65 -6.07 -27.74
C ALA A 244 13.04 -4.68 -28.04
N ARG A 245 13.82 -3.61 -27.83
CA ARG A 245 13.39 -2.23 -28.16
C ARG A 245 13.22 -1.95 -29.65
N GLN A 246 13.88 -2.71 -30.50
CA GLN A 246 13.75 -2.55 -31.97
C GLN A 246 12.50 -3.23 -32.53
N ASP A 247 11.85 -4.10 -31.76
CA ASP A 247 10.62 -4.75 -32.19
C ASP A 247 9.42 -3.81 -31.97
N GLY A 248 8.87 -3.28 -33.03
CA GLY A 248 7.75 -2.33 -32.99
C GLY A 248 6.45 -2.89 -32.43
N ARG A 249 6.38 -4.21 -32.17
CA ARG A 249 5.24 -4.86 -31.52
C ARG A 249 5.33 -4.78 -29.99
N VAL A 250 6.51 -4.48 -29.45
CA VAL A 250 6.75 -4.28 -28.02
C VAL A 250 6.32 -2.86 -27.66
N ARG A 251 5.19 -2.75 -26.94
CA ARG A 251 4.65 -1.48 -26.50
C ARG A 251 5.38 -0.92 -25.28
N ASP A 252 5.75 -1.82 -24.38
CA ASP A 252 6.49 -1.48 -23.17
C ASP A 252 7.52 -2.55 -22.83
N LEU A 253 8.60 -2.12 -22.19
CA LEU A 253 9.70 -2.98 -21.79
C LEU A 253 10.16 -2.61 -20.38
N GLN A 254 10.06 -3.56 -19.47
CA GLN A 254 10.47 -3.41 -18.08
C GLN A 254 11.57 -4.40 -17.72
N ARG A 255 12.50 -3.94 -16.89
CA ARG A 255 13.59 -4.78 -16.39
C ARG A 255 13.31 -5.21 -14.95
N PHE A 256 13.29 -6.52 -14.70
CA PHE A 256 13.16 -7.14 -13.40
C PHE A 256 14.40 -7.97 -13.06
N GLY A 257 15.42 -7.29 -12.50
CA GLY A 257 16.71 -7.94 -12.19
C GLY A 257 17.42 -8.45 -13.44
N ASP A 258 17.45 -9.78 -13.61
CA ASP A 258 18.09 -10.52 -14.69
C ASP A 258 17.16 -10.83 -15.88
N ARG A 259 15.93 -10.35 -15.86
CA ARG A 259 14.91 -10.62 -16.88
C ARG A 259 14.22 -9.35 -17.36
N LEU A 260 13.60 -9.43 -18.52
CA LEU A 260 12.78 -8.38 -19.11
C LEU A 260 11.34 -8.86 -19.21
N HIS A 261 10.37 -8.01 -18.86
CA HIS A 261 8.98 -8.16 -19.25
C HIS A 261 8.68 -7.24 -20.42
N LEU A 262 8.14 -7.82 -21.49
CA LEU A 262 7.73 -7.11 -22.69
C LEU A 262 6.20 -7.15 -22.77
N ARG A 263 5.60 -5.97 -22.79
CA ARG A 263 4.15 -5.87 -23.03
C ARG A 263 3.90 -5.73 -24.54
N LEU A 264 3.05 -6.61 -25.05
CA LEU A 264 2.61 -6.62 -26.43
C LEU A 264 1.17 -6.11 -26.51
N ASP A 265 0.81 -5.44 -27.59
CA ASP A 265 -0.55 -4.96 -27.84
C ASP A 265 -1.11 -5.64 -29.09
N GLY A 266 -1.95 -6.66 -28.89
CA GLY A 266 -2.64 -7.39 -29.96
C GLY A 266 -1.73 -8.15 -30.93
N ALA A 267 -0.43 -8.31 -30.61
CA ALA A 267 0.51 -9.02 -31.46
C ALA A 267 0.44 -10.55 -31.21
N ASP A 268 0.79 -11.31 -32.25
CA ASP A 268 1.01 -12.75 -32.13
C ASP A 268 2.25 -13.02 -31.26
N MET A 269 2.00 -13.46 -30.03
CA MET A 269 3.08 -13.72 -29.07
C MET A 269 4.07 -14.77 -29.57
N ALA A 270 3.60 -15.80 -30.30
CA ALA A 270 4.46 -16.84 -30.81
C ALA A 270 5.40 -16.32 -31.90
N ALA A 271 4.91 -15.43 -32.75
CA ALA A 271 5.75 -14.78 -33.78
C ALA A 271 6.78 -13.83 -33.12
N VAL A 272 6.39 -13.05 -32.11
CA VAL A 272 7.32 -12.19 -31.37
C VAL A 272 8.38 -13.02 -30.63
N GLU A 273 7.98 -14.12 -29.98
CA GLU A 273 8.91 -15.03 -29.32
C GLU A 273 9.96 -15.61 -30.27
N ALA A 274 9.52 -16.09 -31.45
CA ALA A 274 10.41 -16.64 -32.46
C ALA A 274 11.42 -15.59 -32.98
N ASP A 275 10.94 -14.37 -33.28
CA ASP A 275 11.76 -13.28 -33.77
C ASP A 275 12.76 -12.78 -32.74
N LEU A 276 12.37 -12.64 -31.47
CA LEU A 276 13.25 -12.26 -30.39
C LEU A 276 14.36 -13.28 -30.16
N ARG A 277 14.06 -14.57 -30.24
CA ARG A 277 15.07 -15.64 -30.16
C ARG A 277 16.04 -15.56 -31.33
N ALA A 278 15.54 -15.42 -32.57
CA ALA A 278 16.38 -15.36 -33.75
C ALA A 278 17.25 -14.10 -33.80
N ASN A 279 16.67 -12.93 -33.48
CA ASN A 279 17.39 -11.64 -33.48
C ASN A 279 18.40 -11.55 -32.35
N GLY A 280 18.03 -12.05 -31.15
CA GLY A 280 18.94 -12.11 -30.01
C GLY A 280 20.14 -13.01 -30.30
N ALA A 281 19.93 -14.20 -30.86
CA ALA A 281 21.03 -15.09 -31.24
C ALA A 281 21.96 -14.44 -32.27
N ARG A 282 21.42 -13.77 -33.28
CA ARG A 282 22.23 -13.00 -34.27
C ARG A 282 23.02 -11.87 -33.65
N ALA A 283 22.48 -11.25 -32.60
CA ALA A 283 23.14 -10.19 -31.85
C ALA A 283 24.15 -10.70 -30.80
N GLY A 284 24.38 -12.02 -30.71
CA GLY A 284 25.32 -12.63 -29.78
C GLY A 284 24.78 -12.79 -28.35
N VAL A 285 23.46 -12.78 -28.17
CA VAL A 285 22.84 -13.10 -26.85
C VAL A 285 22.85 -14.60 -26.67
N GLU A 286 23.38 -15.06 -25.53
CA GLU A 286 23.40 -16.47 -25.14
C GLU A 286 22.23 -16.80 -24.20
N LYS A 287 21.90 -18.09 -24.08
CA LYS A 287 20.89 -18.62 -23.16
C LYS A 287 19.52 -17.93 -23.25
N ILE A 288 19.10 -17.57 -24.47
CA ILE A 288 17.85 -16.87 -24.68
C ILE A 288 16.66 -17.78 -24.35
N ALA A 289 15.89 -17.38 -23.35
CA ALA A 289 14.59 -17.95 -23.04
C ALA A 289 13.52 -16.88 -23.18
N VAL A 290 12.47 -17.16 -23.92
CA VAL A 290 11.30 -16.30 -24.11
C VAL A 290 10.06 -17.14 -23.80
N ARG A 291 9.18 -16.64 -22.96
CA ARG A 291 7.97 -17.34 -22.59
C ARG A 291 6.85 -16.37 -22.22
N PRO A 292 5.59 -16.70 -22.52
CA PRO A 292 4.47 -15.98 -21.95
C PRO A 292 4.38 -16.19 -20.44
N VAL A 293 4.07 -15.14 -19.71
CA VAL A 293 3.89 -15.17 -18.27
C VAL A 293 2.61 -14.45 -17.84
N SER A 294 2.10 -14.82 -16.68
CA SER A 294 1.00 -14.10 -16.07
C SER A 294 1.48 -12.72 -15.61
N PRO A 295 0.73 -11.64 -15.87
CA PRO A 295 1.09 -10.28 -15.47
C PRO A 295 1.28 -10.14 -13.96
N GLY A 296 2.31 -9.42 -13.52
CA GLY A 296 2.45 -8.90 -12.18
C GLY A 296 1.61 -7.63 -11.97
N LEU A 297 1.46 -7.20 -10.72
CA LEU A 297 0.83 -5.89 -10.43
C LEU A 297 1.72 -4.73 -10.88
N GLU A 298 3.03 -4.93 -10.89
CA GLU A 298 4.01 -3.98 -11.43
C GLU A 298 3.75 -3.72 -12.92
N ASP A 299 3.52 -4.78 -13.71
CA ASP A 299 3.22 -4.66 -15.14
C ASP A 299 1.95 -3.85 -15.35
N VAL A 300 0.90 -4.13 -14.55
CA VAL A 300 -0.38 -3.40 -14.61
C VAL A 300 -0.20 -1.93 -14.26
N PHE A 301 0.52 -1.63 -13.18
CA PHE A 301 0.74 -0.26 -12.74
C PHE A 301 1.52 0.55 -13.77
N LEU A 302 2.61 -0.01 -14.33
CA LEU A 302 3.41 0.65 -15.34
C LEU A 302 2.63 0.88 -16.64
N ALA A 303 1.84 -0.09 -17.07
CA ALA A 303 0.95 0.06 -18.23
C ALA A 303 -0.06 1.21 -18.04
N MET A 304 -0.60 1.38 -16.82
CA MET A 304 -1.50 2.49 -16.53
C MET A 304 -0.81 3.85 -16.54
N LEU A 305 0.40 3.95 -15.97
CA LEU A 305 1.18 5.20 -15.98
C LEU A 305 1.51 5.67 -17.40
N GLN A 306 1.80 4.74 -18.31
CA GLN A 306 2.06 5.07 -19.73
C GLN A 306 0.80 5.55 -20.45
N ALA A 307 -0.33 4.85 -20.25
CA ALA A 307 -1.60 5.27 -20.83
C ALA A 307 -2.02 6.69 -20.39
N GLU A 308 -1.72 7.08 -19.15
CA GLU A 308 -1.92 8.45 -18.68
C GLU A 308 -0.94 9.46 -19.30
N GLY A 309 0.30 9.03 -19.61
CA GLY A 309 1.31 9.87 -20.28
C GLY A 309 1.00 10.13 -21.74
N GLU A 310 0.42 9.14 -22.44
CA GLU A 310 -0.01 9.25 -23.84
C GLU A 310 -1.31 10.05 -24.04
N ALA A 311 -2.16 10.15 -23.00
CA ALA A 311 -3.43 10.88 -23.04
C ALA A 311 -3.27 12.41 -22.82
N ARG A 312 -2.06 12.92 -22.68
CA ARG A 312 -1.71 14.34 -22.52
C ARG A 312 -0.88 14.86 -23.69
#